data_65491a8bfeea705a94ecef07493454f7
#
_entry.id   65491a8bfeea705a94ecef07493454f7
#
_cell.length_a   1.000
_cell.length_b   1.000
_cell.length_c   1.000
_cell.angle_alpha   90.00
_cell.angle_beta   90.00
_cell.angle_gamma   90.00
#
_symmetry.space_group_name_H-M   'P 1'
#
loop_
_entity.id
_entity.type
_entity.pdbx_description
1 polymer ?
#
loop_
_entity_poly.entity_id
_entity_poly.type
_entity_poly.pdbx_seq_one_letter_code
_entity_poly.pdbx_strand_id
1 'polypeptide(L)'
;RYTIGESSAEKDELLNWLSEFGEENKSEYSSHLYIEENTLTEVLPEYNEEAEEVDARIILRDNFDQIFENHANALIFGEDAGEIGDVNQGLEGLQNKYGKFRVADAGIREATILGQGIGMAMRGLRPIAEIQYLDYVMYCLQGMSDDLATLHYRTKGMQKAPLIVRTRGHRLEGIWHSGSQMAGILNLVRGMYVLVPRNMTKAAGFYNHLLELDTPALVIECLNGYRLKEKLPSNLKDIKTPIGVTETLKEGTDITLVSYGSTLRIVEEVAKELAQVDIDAEVIDVQSLLPFDINHDIVKSVQKTNRLLVIDEDVPGGASAYILQKVLDEQNAYRYLDSKPQTLTAKEHRP
;
A
#
# COMPACT_ATOMS: atom_id res chain seq x y z
N ARG A 1 18.29 -26.08 -8.60
CA ARG A 1 18.32 -24.76 -9.31
C ARG A 1 19.70 -24.39 -9.84
N TYR A 2 20.78 -24.96 -9.30
CA TYR A 2 22.17 -24.60 -9.68
C TYR A 2 22.84 -25.57 -10.65
N THR A 3 22.17 -26.63 -11.07
CA THR A 3 22.65 -27.49 -12.15
C THR A 3 22.32 -26.82 -13.49
N ILE A 4 23.19 -25.97 -13.86
CA ILE A 4 23.10 -24.98 -14.90
C ILE A 4 23.05 -25.63 -16.27
N GLY A 5 22.09 -25.21 -17.09
CA GLY A 5 22.18 -25.22 -18.56
C GLY A 5 22.06 -26.56 -19.26
N GLU A 6 22.35 -27.69 -18.62
CA GLU A 6 22.22 -29.00 -19.24
C GLU A 6 20.90 -29.67 -18.87
N SER A 7 20.16 -30.14 -19.85
CA SER A 7 18.98 -30.97 -19.66
C SER A 7 19.44 -32.42 -19.39
N SER A 8 18.94 -33.03 -18.32
CA SER A 8 19.11 -34.44 -18.08
C SER A 8 17.82 -35.05 -17.52
N ALA A 9 17.63 -36.35 -17.72
CA ALA A 9 16.43 -37.03 -17.22
C ALA A 9 16.30 -36.91 -15.69
N GLU A 10 17.39 -36.97 -14.97
CA GLU A 10 17.43 -36.82 -13.52
C GLU A 10 17.06 -35.44 -13.05
N LYS A 11 17.40 -34.41 -13.83
CA LYS A 11 16.99 -33.03 -13.55
C LYS A 11 15.49 -32.84 -13.74
N ASP A 12 14.95 -33.39 -14.80
CA ASP A 12 13.52 -33.30 -15.09
C ASP A 12 12.71 -34.12 -14.06
N GLU A 13 13.19 -35.28 -13.63
CA GLU A 13 12.61 -36.06 -12.55
C GLU A 13 12.62 -35.30 -11.22
N LEU A 14 13.73 -34.64 -10.88
CA LEU A 14 13.83 -33.82 -9.67
C LEU A 14 12.87 -32.61 -9.73
N LEU A 15 12.75 -31.94 -10.86
CA LEU A 15 11.85 -30.81 -11.02
C LEU A 15 10.38 -31.23 -10.90
N ASN A 16 10.02 -32.37 -11.49
CA ASN A 16 8.68 -32.93 -11.37
C ASN A 16 8.38 -33.29 -9.91
N TRP A 17 9.30 -34.01 -9.25
CA TRP A 17 9.15 -34.34 -7.84
C TRP A 17 8.99 -33.10 -6.94
N LEU A 18 9.80 -32.04 -7.16
CA LEU A 18 9.68 -30.79 -6.41
C LEU A 18 8.33 -30.12 -6.63
N SER A 19 7.81 -30.19 -7.85
CA SER A 19 6.49 -29.64 -8.17
C SER A 19 5.38 -30.43 -7.48
N GLU A 20 5.40 -31.75 -7.58
CA GLU A 20 4.42 -32.63 -6.94
C GLU A 20 4.47 -32.48 -5.42
N PHE A 21 5.66 -32.52 -4.81
CA PHE A 21 5.86 -32.31 -3.38
C PHE A 21 5.33 -30.93 -2.93
N GLY A 22 5.54 -29.88 -3.74
CA GLY A 22 5.04 -28.53 -3.47
C GLY A 22 3.52 -28.50 -3.44
N GLU A 23 2.85 -29.14 -4.40
CA GLU A 23 1.38 -29.18 -4.44
C GLU A 23 0.78 -30.04 -3.32
N GLU A 24 1.37 -31.21 -3.03
CA GLU A 24 0.93 -32.08 -1.93
C GLU A 24 1.01 -31.41 -0.57
N ASN A 25 2.02 -30.56 -0.36
CA ASN A 25 2.27 -29.89 0.93
C ASN A 25 1.83 -28.43 0.96
N LYS A 26 1.18 -27.94 -0.08
CA LYS A 26 0.77 -26.54 -0.23
C LYS A 26 -0.02 -26.01 0.98
N SER A 27 -0.89 -26.84 1.55
CA SER A 27 -1.70 -26.49 2.72
C SER A 27 -0.90 -26.34 4.02
N GLU A 28 0.33 -26.87 4.07
CA GLU A 28 1.21 -26.78 5.24
C GLU A 28 2.17 -25.58 5.18
N TYR A 29 2.23 -24.87 4.03
CA TYR A 29 3.15 -23.75 3.83
C TYR A 29 2.36 -22.45 3.60
N SER A 30 2.52 -21.83 2.46
CA SER A 30 2.06 -20.45 2.19
C SER A 30 0.67 -20.34 1.54
N SER A 31 -0.01 -21.44 1.26
CA SER A 31 -1.29 -21.44 0.53
C SER A 31 -2.42 -20.65 1.22
N HIS A 32 -2.32 -20.45 2.55
CA HIS A 32 -3.29 -19.68 3.33
C HIS A 32 -2.74 -18.34 3.83
N LEU A 33 -1.60 -17.86 3.30
CA LEU A 33 -1.02 -16.59 3.77
C LEU A 33 -1.93 -15.41 3.41
N TYR A 34 -2.42 -15.39 2.17
CA TYR A 34 -3.40 -14.41 1.69
C TYR A 34 -4.69 -15.13 1.29
N ILE A 35 -5.81 -14.39 1.33
CA ILE A 35 -7.08 -14.85 0.82
C ILE A 35 -7.05 -14.74 -0.71
N GLU A 36 -7.52 -15.77 -1.41
CA GLU A 36 -7.70 -15.70 -2.87
C GLU A 36 -8.91 -14.81 -3.17
N GLU A 37 -8.67 -13.64 -3.74
CA GLU A 37 -9.69 -12.64 -4.03
C GLU A 37 -9.30 -11.75 -5.21
N ASN A 38 -10.28 -11.07 -5.80
CA ASN A 38 -10.00 -10.22 -6.96
C ASN A 38 -9.46 -8.86 -6.52
N THR A 39 -8.14 -8.70 -6.57
CA THR A 39 -7.43 -7.47 -6.22
C THR A 39 -7.18 -6.54 -7.42
N LEU A 40 -7.56 -6.95 -8.63
CA LEU A 40 -7.24 -6.25 -9.88
C LEU A 40 -8.35 -5.34 -10.39
N THR A 41 -9.49 -5.28 -9.69
CA THR A 41 -10.58 -4.40 -10.11
C THR A 41 -10.12 -2.95 -10.09
N GLU A 42 -10.26 -2.28 -11.21
CA GLU A 42 -9.97 -0.86 -11.35
C GLU A 42 -11.22 -0.11 -11.82
N VAL A 43 -11.51 1.01 -11.17
CA VAL A 43 -12.48 1.99 -11.62
C VAL A 43 -11.82 3.36 -11.50
N LEU A 44 -11.56 3.97 -12.65
CA LEU A 44 -10.88 5.26 -12.72
C LEU A 44 -11.78 6.40 -12.22
N PRO A 45 -11.19 7.46 -11.63
CA PRO A 45 -11.94 8.66 -11.29
C PRO A 45 -12.42 9.38 -12.55
N GLU A 46 -13.69 9.78 -12.56
CA GLU A 46 -14.30 10.59 -13.60
C GLU A 46 -14.44 12.03 -13.11
N TYR A 47 -14.19 12.98 -14.01
CA TYR A 47 -14.26 14.40 -13.67
C TYR A 47 -15.20 15.13 -14.65
N ASN A 48 -16.12 15.91 -14.10
CA ASN A 48 -16.92 16.84 -14.91
C ASN A 48 -16.05 18.01 -15.38
N GLU A 49 -16.48 18.71 -16.44
CA GLU A 49 -15.75 19.88 -16.98
C GLU A 49 -15.52 20.97 -15.92
N GLU A 50 -16.47 21.14 -14.98
CA GLU A 50 -16.44 22.10 -13.88
C GLU A 50 -16.05 21.45 -12.54
N ALA A 51 -15.29 20.32 -12.55
CA ALA A 51 -14.91 19.64 -11.32
C ALA A 51 -14.15 20.60 -10.38
N GLU A 52 -14.66 20.75 -9.16
CA GLU A 52 -14.09 21.63 -8.14
C GLU A 52 -12.73 21.10 -7.66
N GLU A 53 -11.76 22.01 -7.51
CA GLU A 53 -10.51 21.73 -6.81
C GLU A 53 -10.70 21.95 -5.30
N VAL A 54 -10.62 20.88 -4.54
CA VAL A 54 -10.82 20.89 -3.10
C VAL A 54 -9.52 20.56 -2.36
N ASP A 55 -9.45 20.84 -1.06
CA ASP A 55 -8.43 20.21 -0.20
C ASP A 55 -8.63 18.69 -0.24
N ALA A 56 -7.58 17.95 -0.49
CA ALA A 56 -7.67 16.49 -0.69
C ALA A 56 -8.31 15.74 0.51
N ARG A 57 -8.22 16.30 1.74
CA ARG A 57 -8.96 15.78 2.90
C ARG A 57 -10.48 15.69 2.68
N ILE A 58 -11.02 16.57 1.84
CA ILE A 58 -12.47 16.60 1.52
C ILE A 58 -12.84 15.36 0.71
N ILE A 59 -11.97 14.92 -0.19
CA ILE A 59 -12.18 13.68 -0.95
C ILE A 59 -12.29 12.49 -0.01
N LEU A 60 -11.40 12.39 0.99
CA LEU A 60 -11.48 11.32 2.00
C LEU A 60 -12.76 11.41 2.82
N ARG A 61 -13.08 12.62 3.34
CA ARG A 61 -14.30 12.85 4.12
C ARG A 61 -15.55 12.42 3.36
N ASP A 62 -15.68 12.87 2.12
CA ASP A 62 -16.85 12.59 1.28
C ASP A 62 -16.89 11.09 0.88
N ASN A 63 -15.74 10.47 0.67
CA ASN A 63 -15.67 9.03 0.44
C ASN A 63 -16.11 8.23 1.67
N PHE A 64 -15.63 8.57 2.87
CA PHE A 64 -16.08 7.92 4.11
C PHE A 64 -17.56 8.18 4.38
N ASP A 65 -18.06 9.36 4.05
CA ASP A 65 -19.51 9.66 4.13
C ASP A 65 -20.30 8.66 3.29
N GLN A 66 -19.90 8.43 2.05
CA GLN A 66 -20.57 7.47 1.16
C GLN A 66 -20.37 6.02 1.61
N ILE A 67 -19.21 5.66 2.15
CA ILE A 67 -18.96 4.34 2.72
C ILE A 67 -19.94 4.07 3.86
N PHE A 68 -20.10 4.99 4.81
CA PHE A 68 -21.01 4.79 5.94
C PHE A 68 -22.49 4.81 5.54
N GLU A 69 -22.84 5.51 4.49
CA GLU A 69 -24.18 5.50 3.94
C GLU A 69 -24.52 4.15 3.30
N ASN A 70 -23.59 3.56 2.55
CA ASN A 70 -23.83 2.34 1.76
C ASN A 70 -23.50 1.03 2.51
N HIS A 71 -22.63 1.08 3.53
CA HIS A 71 -22.19 -0.10 4.28
C HIS A 71 -22.58 -0.01 5.75
N ALA A 72 -23.72 -0.58 6.12
CA ALA A 72 -24.24 -0.53 7.49
C ALA A 72 -23.31 -1.14 8.55
N ASN A 73 -22.43 -2.07 8.16
CA ASN A 73 -21.45 -2.74 9.02
C ASN A 73 -20.06 -2.06 9.01
N ALA A 74 -19.84 -1.00 8.23
CA ALA A 74 -18.61 -0.23 8.25
C ALA A 74 -18.60 0.77 9.40
N LEU A 75 -17.47 0.91 10.07
CA LEU A 75 -17.23 1.86 11.16
C LEU A 75 -15.76 2.27 11.18
N ILE A 76 -15.49 3.46 11.73
CA ILE A 76 -14.13 3.97 11.95
C ILE A 76 -13.97 4.42 13.39
N PHE A 77 -12.79 4.16 13.95
CA PHE A 77 -12.47 4.58 15.30
C PHE A 77 -10.96 4.71 15.48
N GLY A 78 -10.55 5.61 16.34
CA GLY A 78 -9.17 5.90 16.66
C GLY A 78 -9.04 7.09 17.58
N GLU A 79 -7.83 7.50 17.90
CA GLU A 79 -7.58 8.71 18.65
C GLU A 79 -8.01 9.93 17.82
N ASP A 80 -8.86 10.79 18.38
CA ASP A 80 -9.39 11.99 17.71
C ASP A 80 -10.17 11.74 16.41
N ALA A 81 -10.51 10.50 16.09
CA ALA A 81 -11.23 10.17 14.84
C ALA A 81 -12.69 10.67 14.83
N GLY A 82 -13.30 10.79 15.99
CA GLY A 82 -14.72 11.10 16.18
C GLY A 82 -15.05 12.59 16.21
N GLU A 83 -14.92 13.24 17.36
CA GLU A 83 -15.46 14.58 17.60
C GLU A 83 -14.81 15.64 16.71
N ILE A 84 -13.49 15.65 16.57
CA ILE A 84 -12.78 16.60 15.71
C ILE A 84 -12.63 16.14 14.26
N GLY A 85 -12.92 14.87 13.97
CA GLY A 85 -12.87 14.31 12.63
C GLY A 85 -11.46 14.01 12.12
N ASP A 86 -10.62 13.45 12.95
CA ASP A 86 -9.18 13.22 12.89
C ASP A 86 -8.32 14.51 12.88
N VAL A 87 -7.02 14.35 13.13
CA VAL A 87 -6.05 15.46 13.22
C VAL A 87 -5.89 16.24 11.90
N ASN A 88 -6.25 15.66 10.78
CA ASN A 88 -6.23 16.30 9.45
C ASN A 88 -7.63 16.61 8.92
N GLN A 89 -8.68 16.31 9.70
CA GLN A 89 -10.09 16.57 9.36
C GLN A 89 -10.60 15.81 8.14
N GLY A 90 -10.05 14.62 7.89
CA GLY A 90 -10.56 13.70 6.86
C GLY A 90 -11.86 12.99 7.25
N LEU A 91 -12.36 13.20 8.48
CA LEU A 91 -13.62 12.65 9.01
C LEU A 91 -14.53 13.76 9.60
N GLU A 92 -14.22 15.03 9.33
CA GLU A 92 -14.93 16.18 9.90
C GLU A 92 -16.45 16.07 9.72
N GLY A 93 -17.19 16.17 10.86
CA GLY A 93 -18.64 16.14 10.88
C GLY A 93 -19.30 14.76 10.81
N LEU A 94 -18.56 13.70 10.48
CA LEU A 94 -19.13 12.36 10.28
C LEU A 94 -19.66 11.73 11.57
N GLN A 95 -19.04 11.99 12.74
CA GLN A 95 -19.59 11.53 14.01
C GLN A 95 -20.98 12.12 14.29
N ASN A 96 -21.20 13.40 13.99
CA ASN A 96 -22.51 14.04 14.14
C ASN A 96 -23.57 13.42 13.23
N LYS A 97 -23.18 12.99 12.01
CA LYS A 97 -24.08 12.39 11.02
C LYS A 97 -24.42 10.92 11.35
N TYR A 98 -23.41 10.11 11.73
CA TYR A 98 -23.53 8.66 11.87
C TYR A 98 -23.54 8.17 13.32
N GLY A 99 -23.23 9.03 14.28
CA GLY A 99 -23.20 8.70 15.70
C GLY A 99 -21.91 8.05 16.18
N LYS A 100 -21.73 8.07 17.50
CA LYS A 100 -20.51 7.61 18.20
C LYS A 100 -20.21 6.12 18.09
N PHE A 101 -21.16 5.29 17.62
CA PHE A 101 -20.92 3.88 17.37
C PHE A 101 -20.35 3.57 15.99
N ARG A 102 -20.50 4.51 15.06
CA ARG A 102 -20.01 4.37 13.69
C ARG A 102 -18.72 5.15 13.43
N VAL A 103 -18.58 6.33 14.08
CA VAL A 103 -17.39 7.18 14.01
C VAL A 103 -17.02 7.54 15.45
N ALA A 104 -15.99 6.88 15.99
CA ALA A 104 -15.74 6.88 17.41
C ALA A 104 -14.34 7.39 17.77
N ASP A 105 -14.26 8.11 18.86
CA ASP A 105 -12.99 8.37 19.54
C ASP A 105 -12.59 7.16 20.37
N ALA A 106 -11.29 6.88 20.39
CA ALA A 106 -10.68 5.86 21.23
C ALA A 106 -9.63 6.51 22.15
N GLY A 107 -9.28 5.82 23.24
CA GLY A 107 -8.18 6.24 24.08
C GLY A 107 -6.81 6.03 23.40
N ILE A 108 -5.79 6.74 23.86
CA ILE A 108 -4.42 6.69 23.36
C ILE A 108 -3.78 5.34 23.73
N ARG A 109 -4.05 4.32 22.91
CA ARG A 109 -3.48 2.99 23.07
C ARG A 109 -3.66 2.18 21.79
N GLU A 110 -2.67 2.23 20.92
CA GLU A 110 -2.70 1.64 19.57
C GLU A 110 -2.93 0.13 19.59
N ALA A 111 -2.31 -0.58 20.53
CA ALA A 111 -2.54 -2.02 20.69
C ALA A 111 -3.99 -2.36 21.04
N THR A 112 -4.69 -1.49 21.79
CA THR A 112 -6.12 -1.66 22.12
C THR A 112 -6.99 -1.34 20.88
N ILE A 113 -6.68 -0.28 20.18
CA ILE A 113 -7.37 0.10 18.93
C ILE A 113 -7.29 -1.06 17.93
N LEU A 114 -6.09 -1.60 17.69
CA LEU A 114 -5.88 -2.73 16.80
C LEU A 114 -6.68 -3.97 17.26
N GLY A 115 -6.56 -4.35 18.54
CA GLY A 115 -7.23 -5.54 19.10
C GLY A 115 -8.75 -5.45 19.02
N GLN A 116 -9.33 -4.27 19.25
CA GLN A 116 -10.76 -4.02 19.04
C GLN A 116 -11.14 -4.20 17.56
N GLY A 117 -10.33 -3.67 16.63
CA GLY A 117 -10.53 -3.84 15.20
C GLY A 117 -10.53 -5.31 14.78
N ILE A 118 -9.55 -6.09 15.24
CA ILE A 118 -9.49 -7.54 14.97
C ILE A 118 -10.76 -8.23 15.47
N GLY A 119 -11.14 -7.99 16.72
CA GLY A 119 -12.33 -8.60 17.30
C GLY A 119 -13.63 -8.26 16.57
N MET A 120 -13.80 -6.99 16.18
CA MET A 120 -14.97 -6.55 15.40
C MET A 120 -14.99 -7.16 14.00
N ALA A 121 -13.85 -7.21 13.32
CA ALA A 121 -13.72 -7.81 11.98
C ALA A 121 -14.06 -9.31 12.01
N MET A 122 -13.57 -10.05 12.99
CA MET A 122 -13.89 -11.47 13.19
C MET A 122 -15.37 -11.72 13.47
N ARG A 123 -16.13 -10.70 13.88
CA ARG A 123 -17.58 -10.75 14.13
C ARG A 123 -18.42 -10.23 12.96
N GLY A 124 -17.82 -9.97 11.79
CA GLY A 124 -18.53 -9.62 10.56
C GLY A 124 -18.74 -8.11 10.35
N LEU A 125 -18.12 -7.27 11.18
CA LEU A 125 -18.05 -5.83 10.90
C LEU A 125 -16.93 -5.54 9.91
N ARG A 126 -16.95 -4.34 9.32
CA ARG A 126 -15.90 -3.78 8.46
C ARG A 126 -15.24 -2.58 9.16
N PRO A 127 -14.42 -2.85 10.19
CA PRO A 127 -13.78 -1.79 10.94
C PRO A 127 -12.61 -1.17 10.19
N ILE A 128 -12.49 0.15 10.36
CA ILE A 128 -11.33 0.93 10.00
C ILE A 128 -10.72 1.41 11.31
N ALA A 129 -9.59 0.84 11.71
CA ALA A 129 -8.88 1.21 12.93
C ALA A 129 -7.83 2.26 12.59
N GLU A 130 -7.99 3.47 13.11
CA GLU A 130 -7.06 4.56 12.88
C GLU A 130 -5.95 4.57 13.94
N ILE A 131 -4.71 4.44 13.46
CA ILE A 131 -3.50 4.74 14.21
C ILE A 131 -3.01 6.10 13.72
N GLN A 132 -2.94 7.07 14.61
CA GLN A 132 -2.85 8.48 14.26
C GLN A 132 -1.66 8.83 13.35
N TYR A 133 -0.49 8.21 13.58
CA TYR A 133 0.72 8.38 12.75
C TYR A 133 1.46 7.05 12.56
N LEU A 134 2.19 6.93 11.46
CA LEU A 134 2.97 5.74 11.13
C LEU A 134 4.00 5.38 12.21
N ASP A 135 4.58 6.38 12.88
CA ASP A 135 5.47 6.18 14.03
C ASP A 135 4.82 5.36 15.15
N TYR A 136 3.52 5.52 15.35
CA TYR A 136 2.78 4.86 16.42
C TYR A 136 2.32 3.44 16.06
N VAL A 137 2.37 3.07 14.77
CA VAL A 137 2.11 1.69 14.34
C VAL A 137 3.02 0.70 15.06
N MET A 138 4.22 1.12 15.46
CA MET A 138 5.16 0.28 16.23
C MET A 138 4.57 -0.21 17.56
N TYR A 139 3.66 0.56 18.21
CA TYR A 139 3.00 0.15 19.45
C TYR A 139 1.96 -0.95 19.28
N CYS A 140 1.55 -1.24 18.04
CA CYS A 140 0.63 -2.31 17.71
C CYS A 140 1.19 -3.30 16.68
N LEU A 141 2.44 -3.13 16.25
CA LEU A 141 3.07 -3.93 15.20
C LEU A 141 3.12 -5.43 15.56
N GLN A 142 3.34 -5.78 16.82
CA GLN A 142 3.28 -7.17 17.27
C GLN A 142 1.89 -7.78 17.02
N GLY A 143 0.81 -7.09 17.41
CA GLY A 143 -0.55 -7.58 17.15
C GLY A 143 -0.88 -7.64 15.65
N MET A 144 -0.36 -6.71 14.86
CA MET A 144 -0.50 -6.77 13.40
C MET A 144 0.20 -7.99 12.82
N SER A 145 1.42 -8.30 13.29
CA SER A 145 2.22 -9.44 12.83
C SER A 145 1.61 -10.76 13.30
N ASP A 146 1.44 -10.93 14.62
CA ASP A 146 1.11 -12.22 15.22
C ASP A 146 -0.37 -12.55 15.17
N ASP A 147 -1.25 -11.55 15.40
CA ASP A 147 -2.67 -11.80 15.55
C ASP A 147 -3.46 -11.54 14.26
N LEU A 148 -3.13 -10.48 13.52
CA LEU A 148 -3.87 -10.10 12.33
C LEU A 148 -3.33 -10.76 11.06
N ALA A 149 -2.07 -10.54 10.72
CA ALA A 149 -1.47 -11.01 9.47
C ALA A 149 -1.45 -12.54 9.35
N THR A 150 -1.29 -13.25 10.46
CA THR A 150 -1.20 -14.71 10.45
C THR A 150 -2.54 -15.42 10.69
N LEU A 151 -3.63 -14.69 10.96
CA LEU A 151 -4.91 -15.31 11.35
C LEU A 151 -5.41 -16.32 10.31
N HIS A 152 -5.46 -15.91 9.06
CA HIS A 152 -5.92 -16.77 7.97
C HIS A 152 -5.00 -17.99 7.80
N TYR A 153 -3.70 -17.78 7.82
CA TYR A 153 -2.70 -18.86 7.74
C TYR A 153 -2.80 -19.84 8.92
N ARG A 154 -2.80 -19.34 10.17
CA ARG A 154 -2.85 -20.18 11.38
C ARG A 154 -4.11 -21.03 11.47
N THR A 155 -5.20 -20.55 10.90
CA THR A 155 -6.50 -21.23 10.92
C THR A 155 -6.76 -22.05 9.65
N LYS A 156 -5.75 -22.22 8.77
CA LYS A 156 -5.89 -22.91 7.48
C LYS A 156 -7.11 -22.40 6.69
N GLY A 157 -7.26 -21.08 6.60
CA GLY A 157 -8.34 -20.42 5.85
C GLY A 157 -9.70 -20.36 6.55
N MET A 158 -9.84 -20.89 7.78
CA MET A 158 -11.14 -20.95 8.45
C MET A 158 -11.59 -19.63 9.08
N GLN A 159 -10.68 -18.71 9.39
CA GLN A 159 -11.00 -17.42 10.00
C GLN A 159 -10.48 -16.26 9.17
N LYS A 160 -11.23 -15.17 9.19
CA LYS A 160 -10.90 -13.92 8.50
C LYS A 160 -11.10 -12.75 9.44
N ALA A 161 -10.31 -11.72 9.26
CA ALA A 161 -10.46 -10.44 9.95
C ALA A 161 -10.21 -9.29 8.95
N PRO A 162 -11.22 -8.91 8.15
CA PRO A 162 -11.09 -7.84 7.15
C PRO A 162 -11.01 -6.46 7.83
N LEU A 163 -9.93 -6.23 8.54
CA LEU A 163 -9.62 -4.98 9.21
C LEU A 163 -8.78 -4.09 8.30
N ILE A 164 -9.19 -2.85 8.14
CA ILE A 164 -8.37 -1.81 7.53
C ILE A 164 -7.70 -1.03 8.66
N VAL A 165 -6.37 -1.08 8.73
CA VAL A 165 -5.58 -0.20 9.58
C VAL A 165 -5.25 1.05 8.78
N ARG A 166 -5.79 2.19 9.19
CA ARG A 166 -5.55 3.49 8.58
C ARG A 166 -4.46 4.22 9.37
N THR A 167 -3.47 4.75 8.70
CA THR A 167 -2.47 5.63 9.32
C THR A 167 -1.97 6.66 8.32
N ARG A 168 -1.19 7.61 8.78
CA ARG A 168 -0.55 8.63 7.95
C ARG A 168 0.94 8.72 8.22
N GLY A 169 1.69 8.82 7.14
CA GLY A 169 3.14 8.89 7.14
C GLY A 169 3.64 9.46 5.83
N HIS A 170 4.88 9.16 5.45
CA HIS A 170 5.47 9.69 4.23
C HIS A 170 5.40 11.20 4.19
N ARG A 171 6.07 11.85 5.14
CA ARG A 171 5.98 13.30 5.32
C ARG A 171 6.98 14.06 4.47
N LEU A 172 8.10 13.46 4.08
CA LEU A 172 9.25 14.06 3.38
C LEU A 172 10.07 15.05 4.23
N GLU A 173 9.58 15.50 5.37
CA GLU A 173 10.26 16.50 6.20
C GLU A 173 9.81 16.41 7.65
N GLY A 174 10.59 17.03 8.54
CA GLY A 174 10.29 17.15 9.94
C GLY A 174 11.06 16.18 10.83
N ILE A 175 10.93 16.34 12.15
CA ILE A 175 11.61 15.52 13.17
C ILE A 175 10.62 14.56 13.84
N TRP A 176 9.37 14.98 13.93
CA TRP A 176 8.28 14.23 14.57
C TRP A 176 7.21 13.86 13.56
N HIS A 177 6.68 12.68 13.70
CA HIS A 177 5.62 12.13 12.83
C HIS A 177 6.04 12.10 11.35
N SER A 178 7.33 11.93 11.10
CA SER A 178 7.92 11.84 9.75
C SER A 178 8.40 10.43 9.43
N GLY A 179 8.08 9.46 10.30
CA GLY A 179 8.58 8.10 10.16
C GLY A 179 8.17 7.42 8.87
N SER A 180 9.11 6.61 8.35
CA SER A 180 8.92 5.75 7.19
C SER A 180 9.56 4.40 7.47
N GLN A 181 9.08 3.71 8.53
CA GLN A 181 9.63 2.44 9.01
C GLN A 181 9.22 1.24 8.13
N MET A 182 9.25 1.42 6.82
CA MET A 182 8.65 0.46 5.89
C MET A 182 9.34 -0.90 5.89
N ALA A 183 10.68 -0.95 6.03
CA ALA A 183 11.41 -2.23 6.07
C ALA A 183 10.93 -3.14 7.21
N GLY A 184 10.78 -2.59 8.41
CA GLY A 184 10.27 -3.34 9.57
C GLY A 184 8.83 -3.81 9.35
N ILE A 185 7.96 -2.94 8.86
CA ILE A 185 6.56 -3.25 8.59
C ILE A 185 6.47 -4.37 7.54
N LEU A 186 7.10 -4.20 6.38
CA LEU A 186 7.03 -5.16 5.27
C LEU A 186 7.52 -6.56 5.66
N ASN A 187 8.50 -6.66 6.55
CA ASN A 187 9.00 -7.96 7.00
C ASN A 187 8.05 -8.65 7.99
N LEU A 188 7.33 -7.89 8.79
CA LEU A 188 6.52 -8.44 9.90
C LEU A 188 5.06 -8.70 9.53
N VAL A 189 4.48 -7.97 8.57
CA VAL A 189 3.03 -8.05 8.29
C VAL A 189 2.69 -8.90 7.05
N ARG A 190 3.46 -9.95 6.78
CA ARG A 190 3.15 -10.89 5.69
C ARG A 190 1.81 -11.57 5.95
N GLY A 191 0.85 -11.41 5.02
CA GLY A 191 -0.55 -11.80 5.18
C GLY A 191 -1.50 -10.61 5.28
N MET A 192 -0.97 -9.39 5.19
CA MET A 192 -1.74 -8.15 5.03
C MET A 192 -1.35 -7.44 3.74
N TYR A 193 -2.27 -6.65 3.19
CA TYR A 193 -1.91 -5.68 2.16
C TYR A 193 -1.23 -4.45 2.78
N VAL A 194 -0.22 -3.91 2.11
CA VAL A 194 0.44 -2.65 2.51
C VAL A 194 0.36 -1.68 1.33
N LEU A 195 -0.45 -0.64 1.48
CA LEU A 195 -0.84 0.28 0.43
C LEU A 195 -0.40 1.70 0.80
N VAL A 196 0.28 2.37 -0.12
CA VAL A 196 0.78 3.73 0.09
C VAL A 196 0.32 4.63 -1.07
N PRO A 197 -0.92 5.10 -1.04
CA PRO A 197 -1.47 5.96 -2.08
C PRO A 197 -0.70 7.28 -2.18
N ARG A 198 -0.38 7.74 -3.40
CA ARG A 198 0.32 9.02 -3.62
C ARG A 198 -0.54 10.25 -3.35
N ASN A 199 -1.87 10.11 -3.37
CA ASN A 199 -2.84 11.18 -3.14
C ASN A 199 -4.14 10.64 -2.54
N MET A 200 -5.08 11.52 -2.17
CA MET A 200 -6.29 11.11 -1.46
C MET A 200 -7.35 10.50 -2.38
N THR A 201 -7.33 10.82 -3.66
CA THR A 201 -8.17 10.13 -4.67
C THR A 201 -7.79 8.64 -4.78
N LYS A 202 -6.49 8.32 -4.84
CA LYS A 202 -6.02 6.93 -4.82
C LYS A 202 -6.32 6.23 -3.48
N ALA A 203 -6.21 6.97 -2.37
CA ALA A 203 -6.58 6.44 -1.06
C ALA A 203 -8.07 6.07 -0.99
N ALA A 204 -8.96 6.94 -1.47
CA ALA A 204 -10.39 6.67 -1.57
C ALA A 204 -10.67 5.40 -2.39
N GLY A 205 -10.00 5.25 -3.54
CA GLY A 205 -10.10 4.04 -4.36
C GLY A 205 -9.63 2.77 -3.65
N PHE A 206 -8.59 2.84 -2.83
CA PHE A 206 -8.17 1.71 -2.01
C PHE A 206 -9.21 1.38 -0.92
N TYR A 207 -9.75 2.37 -0.21
CA TYR A 207 -10.79 2.11 0.79
C TYR A 207 -12.03 1.44 0.20
N ASN A 208 -12.50 1.94 -0.94
CA ASN A 208 -13.66 1.35 -1.62
C ASN A 208 -13.39 -0.10 -2.05
N HIS A 209 -12.20 -0.38 -2.60
CA HIS A 209 -11.82 -1.71 -3.02
C HIS A 209 -11.68 -2.66 -1.81
N LEU A 210 -11.02 -2.23 -0.74
CA LEU A 210 -10.79 -3.03 0.47
C LEU A 210 -12.10 -3.45 1.17
N LEU A 211 -13.18 -2.67 1.04
CA LEU A 211 -14.49 -3.06 1.60
C LEU A 211 -15.12 -4.28 0.91
N GLU A 212 -14.65 -4.64 -0.27
CA GLU A 212 -15.09 -5.84 -1.00
C GLU A 212 -14.18 -7.04 -0.75
N LEU A 213 -13.02 -6.83 -0.12
CA LEU A 213 -11.99 -7.84 0.11
C LEU A 213 -11.98 -8.28 1.58
N ASP A 214 -11.46 -9.46 1.84
CA ASP A 214 -11.42 -10.06 3.17
C ASP A 214 -10.01 -10.10 3.79
N THR A 215 -8.96 -9.90 2.99
CA THR A 215 -7.58 -9.77 3.47
C THR A 215 -7.41 -8.44 4.23
N PRO A 216 -6.85 -8.46 5.45
CA PRO A 216 -6.59 -7.22 6.18
C PRO A 216 -5.57 -6.33 5.47
N ALA A 217 -5.64 -5.02 5.70
CA ALA A 217 -4.77 -4.06 5.03
C ALA A 217 -4.25 -2.97 5.97
N LEU A 218 -3.05 -2.49 5.69
CA LEU A 218 -2.49 -1.23 6.19
C LEU A 218 -2.49 -0.21 5.05
N VAL A 219 -3.21 0.88 5.23
CA VAL A 219 -3.22 2.03 4.30
C VAL A 219 -2.45 3.17 4.94
N ILE A 220 -1.39 3.63 4.28
CA ILE A 220 -0.51 4.70 4.75
C ILE A 220 -0.76 5.93 3.88
N GLU A 221 -1.56 6.85 4.36
CA GLU A 221 -1.88 8.10 3.67
C GLU A 221 -0.72 9.09 3.75
N CYS A 222 -0.47 9.84 2.67
CA CYS A 222 0.55 10.88 2.62
C CYS A 222 0.22 12.02 3.58
N LEU A 223 0.99 12.18 4.67
CA LEU A 223 0.71 13.17 5.71
C LEU A 223 0.64 14.61 5.16
N ASN A 224 1.53 14.98 4.24
CA ASN A 224 1.53 16.30 3.60
C ASN A 224 0.55 16.41 2.42
N GLY A 225 -0.26 15.37 2.16
CA GLY A 225 -1.24 15.33 1.07
C GLY A 225 -2.56 16.04 1.38
N TYR A 226 -3.00 16.06 2.62
CA TYR A 226 -4.37 16.45 3.01
C TYR A 226 -4.81 17.87 2.59
N ARG A 227 -3.88 18.81 2.49
CA ARG A 227 -4.13 20.20 2.10
C ARG A 227 -3.73 20.52 0.67
N LEU A 228 -3.21 19.54 -0.06
CA LEU A 228 -2.99 19.70 -1.49
C LEU A 228 -4.34 19.77 -2.22
N LYS A 229 -4.34 20.44 -3.36
CA LYS A 229 -5.53 20.54 -4.19
C LYS A 229 -5.65 19.32 -5.10
N GLU A 230 -6.80 18.69 -5.07
CA GLU A 230 -7.19 17.62 -5.99
C GLU A 230 -8.58 17.93 -6.56
N LYS A 231 -8.83 17.51 -7.80
CA LYS A 231 -10.17 17.59 -8.38
C LYS A 231 -11.08 16.56 -7.73
N LEU A 232 -12.29 16.97 -7.35
CA LEU A 232 -13.28 16.07 -6.77
C LEU A 232 -13.88 15.15 -7.85
N PRO A 233 -13.71 13.82 -7.76
CA PRO A 233 -14.30 12.89 -8.71
C PRO A 233 -15.83 12.86 -8.63
N SER A 234 -16.51 12.81 -9.77
CA SER A 234 -17.97 12.71 -9.84
C SER A 234 -18.49 11.31 -9.46
N ASN A 235 -17.67 10.29 -9.63
CA ASN A 235 -17.97 8.88 -9.32
C ASN A 235 -17.25 8.40 -8.04
N LEU A 236 -17.00 9.27 -7.07
CA LEU A 236 -16.16 8.99 -5.89
C LEU A 236 -16.48 7.68 -5.17
N LYS A 237 -17.75 7.32 -5.04
CA LYS A 237 -18.20 6.07 -4.38
C LYS A 237 -17.83 4.79 -5.14
N ASP A 238 -17.57 4.89 -6.45
CA ASP A 238 -17.37 3.76 -7.34
C ASP A 238 -15.88 3.55 -7.67
N ILE A 239 -15.02 4.56 -7.45
CA ILE A 239 -13.61 4.47 -7.78
C ILE A 239 -12.94 3.32 -7.02
N LYS A 240 -12.07 2.58 -7.72
CA LYS A 240 -11.28 1.49 -7.13
C LYS A 240 -9.86 1.55 -7.65
N THR A 241 -8.91 1.51 -6.73
CA THR A 241 -7.49 1.38 -7.06
C THR A 241 -7.12 -0.10 -7.00
N PRO A 242 -6.52 -0.68 -8.04
CA PRO A 242 -6.11 -2.07 -8.04
C PRO A 242 -4.96 -2.29 -7.04
N ILE A 243 -4.94 -3.47 -6.41
CA ILE A 243 -3.97 -3.82 -5.38
C ILE A 243 -2.92 -4.78 -5.97
N GLY A 244 -1.65 -4.47 -5.76
CA GLY A 244 -0.53 -5.25 -6.30
C GLY A 244 -0.09 -4.83 -7.69
N VAL A 245 -0.68 -3.78 -8.25
CA VAL A 245 -0.37 -3.25 -9.58
C VAL A 245 0.32 -1.89 -9.44
N THR A 246 1.33 -1.65 -10.26
CA THR A 246 1.98 -0.34 -10.38
C THR A 246 1.24 0.54 -11.38
N GLU A 247 1.51 1.85 -11.32
CA GLU A 247 0.97 2.81 -12.30
C GLU A 247 2.10 3.57 -12.95
N THR A 248 2.14 3.60 -14.28
CA THR A 248 3.08 4.44 -15.04
C THR A 248 2.50 5.85 -15.13
N LEU A 249 3.10 6.79 -14.42
CA LEU A 249 2.67 8.19 -14.38
C LEU A 249 3.18 8.98 -15.57
N LYS A 250 4.33 8.61 -16.08
CA LYS A 250 4.97 9.19 -17.26
C LYS A 250 5.74 8.10 -17.99
N GLU A 251 5.46 7.94 -19.26
CA GLU A 251 6.27 7.11 -20.16
C GLU A 251 7.64 7.75 -20.42
N GLY A 252 8.66 6.92 -20.64
CA GLY A 252 10.01 7.36 -20.95
C GLY A 252 10.88 6.24 -21.52
N THR A 253 12.07 6.58 -22.00
CA THR A 253 12.94 5.63 -22.71
C THR A 253 14.36 5.54 -22.17
N ASP A 254 14.82 6.48 -21.31
CA ASP A 254 16.22 6.58 -20.91
C ASP A 254 16.50 6.01 -19.52
N ILE A 255 15.59 6.14 -18.59
CA ILE A 255 15.72 5.67 -17.21
C ILE A 255 14.36 5.40 -16.57
N THR A 256 14.25 4.31 -15.82
CA THR A 256 13.09 4.00 -14.97
C THR A 256 13.30 4.58 -13.58
N LEU A 257 12.42 5.50 -13.17
CA LEU A 257 12.33 6.07 -11.83
C LEU A 257 11.17 5.39 -11.09
N VAL A 258 11.48 4.69 -10.01
CA VAL A 258 10.48 3.97 -9.20
C VAL A 258 10.37 4.62 -7.84
N SER A 259 9.15 4.95 -7.42
CA SER A 259 8.88 5.48 -6.09
C SER A 259 7.45 5.16 -5.66
N TYR A 260 7.04 5.65 -4.50
CA TYR A 260 5.70 5.50 -3.93
C TYR A 260 5.38 6.66 -2.97
N GLY A 261 4.09 6.85 -2.67
CA GLY A 261 3.64 7.83 -1.71
C GLY A 261 4.03 9.28 -2.03
N SER A 262 4.38 10.05 -1.01
CA SER A 262 4.68 11.49 -1.13
C SER A 262 5.88 11.80 -2.02
N THR A 263 6.84 10.90 -2.10
CA THR A 263 8.08 11.08 -2.88
C THR A 263 7.81 11.25 -4.37
N LEU A 264 6.72 10.67 -4.87
CA LEU A 264 6.36 10.75 -6.29
C LEU A 264 6.17 12.18 -6.79
N ARG A 265 5.66 13.10 -5.98
CA ARG A 265 5.55 14.51 -6.36
C ARG A 265 6.89 15.11 -6.77
N ILE A 266 7.94 14.79 -6.00
CA ILE A 266 9.30 15.23 -6.29
C ILE A 266 9.82 14.54 -7.53
N VAL A 267 9.59 13.23 -7.68
CA VAL A 267 10.04 12.45 -8.84
C VAL A 267 9.41 12.95 -10.14
N GLU A 268 8.12 13.31 -10.13
CA GLU A 268 7.45 13.89 -11.31
C GLU A 268 8.02 15.28 -11.69
N GLU A 269 8.37 16.10 -10.70
CA GLU A 269 9.04 17.39 -10.95
C GLU A 269 10.43 17.17 -11.53
N VAL A 270 11.23 16.27 -10.94
CA VAL A 270 12.56 15.90 -11.46
C VAL A 270 12.48 15.33 -12.87
N ALA A 271 11.47 14.51 -13.19
CA ALA A 271 11.31 14.01 -14.56
C ALA A 271 11.06 15.13 -15.58
N LYS A 272 10.38 16.22 -15.19
CA LYS A 272 10.23 17.42 -16.04
C LYS A 272 11.53 18.18 -16.22
N GLU A 273 12.36 18.26 -15.17
CA GLU A 273 13.69 18.89 -15.25
C GLU A 273 14.66 18.06 -16.11
N LEU A 274 14.63 16.74 -15.96
CA LEU A 274 15.44 15.82 -16.79
C LEU A 274 15.11 15.96 -18.28
N ALA A 275 13.85 16.14 -18.63
CA ALA A 275 13.43 16.37 -20.01
C ALA A 275 14.01 17.66 -20.62
N GLN A 276 14.38 18.66 -19.80
CA GLN A 276 15.03 19.89 -20.29
C GLN A 276 16.51 19.68 -20.69
N VAL A 277 17.08 18.56 -20.29
CA VAL A 277 18.45 18.15 -20.63
C VAL A 277 18.47 16.88 -21.48
N ASP A 278 17.38 16.65 -22.23
CA ASP A 278 17.20 15.54 -23.16
C ASP A 278 17.30 14.14 -22.52
N ILE A 279 16.86 14.01 -21.26
CA ILE A 279 16.71 12.72 -20.57
C ILE A 279 15.21 12.41 -20.41
N ASP A 280 14.76 11.36 -21.09
CA ASP A 280 13.37 10.94 -21.06
C ASP A 280 13.14 9.86 -19.99
N ALA A 281 12.76 10.30 -18.78
CA ALA A 281 12.53 9.42 -17.64
C ALA A 281 11.11 8.82 -17.66
N GLU A 282 11.02 7.51 -17.43
CA GLU A 282 9.77 6.83 -17.09
C GLU A 282 9.55 6.86 -15.59
N VAL A 283 8.35 7.25 -15.15
CA VAL A 283 8.01 7.36 -13.72
C VAL A 283 6.96 6.32 -13.35
N ILE A 284 7.28 5.45 -12.39
CA ILE A 284 6.41 4.38 -11.92
C ILE A 284 6.07 4.59 -10.45
N ASP A 285 4.76 4.63 -10.17
CA ASP A 285 4.18 4.57 -8.82
C ASP A 285 3.95 3.11 -8.41
N VAL A 286 4.63 2.67 -7.36
CA VAL A 286 4.43 1.32 -6.81
C VAL A 286 3.07 1.17 -6.14
N GLN A 287 2.56 2.20 -5.49
CA GLN A 287 1.29 2.30 -4.75
C GLN A 287 0.92 1.11 -3.83
N SER A 288 1.36 -0.10 -4.13
CA SER A 288 1.15 -1.31 -3.34
C SER A 288 2.48 -2.03 -3.09
N LEU A 289 2.91 -2.10 -1.83
CA LEU A 289 4.16 -2.77 -1.44
C LEU A 289 3.94 -4.25 -1.09
N LEU A 290 2.75 -4.60 -0.58
CA LEU A 290 2.30 -5.98 -0.40
C LEU A 290 0.84 -6.09 -0.88
N PRO A 291 0.57 -6.88 -1.92
CA PRO A 291 1.49 -7.53 -2.85
C PRO A 291 2.24 -6.52 -3.72
N PHE A 292 3.37 -6.94 -4.31
CA PHE A 292 4.24 -6.05 -5.07
C PHE A 292 4.26 -6.41 -6.55
N ASP A 293 3.94 -5.44 -7.41
CA ASP A 293 4.12 -5.47 -8.87
C ASP A 293 3.87 -6.86 -9.51
N ILE A 294 2.67 -7.38 -9.30
CA ILE A 294 2.30 -8.74 -9.72
C ILE A 294 2.34 -8.95 -11.24
N ASN A 295 2.24 -7.85 -12.00
CA ASN A 295 2.33 -7.85 -13.46
C ASN A 295 3.76 -7.73 -13.98
N HIS A 296 4.75 -7.51 -13.11
CA HIS A 296 6.15 -7.23 -13.45
C HIS A 296 6.31 -6.01 -14.38
N ASP A 297 5.55 -4.95 -14.13
CA ASP A 297 5.56 -3.75 -14.98
C ASP A 297 6.86 -2.96 -14.84
N ILE A 298 7.50 -2.98 -13.66
CA ILE A 298 8.80 -2.36 -13.45
C ILE A 298 9.87 -3.03 -14.34
N VAL A 299 9.85 -4.36 -14.47
CA VAL A 299 10.80 -5.07 -15.34
C VAL A 299 10.55 -4.73 -16.80
N LYS A 300 9.28 -4.60 -17.23
CA LYS A 300 8.94 -4.18 -18.61
C LYS A 300 9.49 -2.78 -18.90
N SER A 301 9.41 -1.87 -17.94
CA SER A 301 10.05 -0.56 -18.04
C SER A 301 11.57 -0.67 -18.15
N VAL A 302 12.22 -1.45 -17.28
CA VAL A 302 13.68 -1.66 -17.31
C VAL A 302 14.14 -2.30 -18.61
N GLN A 303 13.36 -3.17 -19.23
CA GLN A 303 13.65 -3.72 -20.57
C GLN A 303 13.74 -2.64 -21.65
N LYS A 304 12.96 -1.57 -21.50
CA LYS A 304 12.91 -0.44 -22.41
C LYS A 304 14.05 0.57 -22.14
N THR A 305 14.25 0.90 -20.85
CA THR A 305 15.15 2.00 -20.44
C THR A 305 16.57 1.56 -20.11
N ASN A 306 16.79 0.31 -19.78
CA ASN A 306 18.06 -0.31 -19.34
C ASN A 306 18.71 0.32 -18.10
N ARG A 307 18.02 1.22 -17.39
CA ARG A 307 18.48 1.91 -16.18
C ARG A 307 17.39 1.98 -15.14
N LEU A 308 17.77 1.77 -13.87
CA LEU A 308 16.86 1.76 -12.75
C LEU A 308 17.37 2.63 -11.59
N LEU A 309 16.53 3.55 -11.15
CA LEU A 309 16.72 4.31 -9.91
C LEU A 309 15.46 4.16 -9.05
N VAL A 310 15.62 3.65 -7.83
CA VAL A 310 14.55 3.59 -6.82
C VAL A 310 14.74 4.75 -5.84
N ILE A 311 13.71 5.58 -5.69
CA ILE A 311 13.72 6.78 -4.85
C ILE A 311 12.80 6.53 -3.65
N ASP A 312 13.31 6.76 -2.44
CA ASP A 312 12.62 6.49 -1.20
C ASP A 312 12.94 7.58 -0.16
N GLU A 313 11.97 8.00 0.62
CA GLU A 313 12.21 8.93 1.73
C GLU A 313 12.82 8.25 2.97
N ASP A 314 12.76 6.92 3.04
CA ASP A 314 13.33 6.13 4.13
C ASP A 314 14.87 6.15 4.09
N VAL A 315 15.49 5.68 5.16
CA VAL A 315 16.94 5.50 5.25
C VAL A 315 17.42 4.32 4.38
N PRO A 316 18.72 4.19 4.12
CA PRO A 316 19.24 3.02 3.40
C PRO A 316 18.81 1.70 4.07
N GLY A 317 18.29 0.78 3.28
CA GLY A 317 17.75 -0.48 3.80
C GLY A 317 16.24 -0.47 4.04
N GLY A 318 15.56 0.64 3.76
CA GLY A 318 14.10 0.78 3.79
C GLY A 318 13.37 0.01 2.69
N ALA A 319 12.21 0.50 2.28
CA ALA A 319 11.44 -0.13 1.20
C ALA A 319 12.19 -0.19 -0.12
N SER A 320 13.11 0.73 -0.38
CA SER A 320 13.97 0.70 -1.57
C SER A 320 14.80 -0.58 -1.69
N ALA A 321 15.29 -1.12 -0.57
CA ALA A 321 16.01 -2.40 -0.58
C ALA A 321 15.08 -3.59 -0.92
N TYR A 322 13.86 -3.57 -0.38
CA TYR A 322 12.83 -4.55 -0.71
C TYR A 322 12.44 -4.50 -2.20
N ILE A 323 12.20 -3.29 -2.73
CA ILE A 323 11.88 -3.07 -4.16
C ILE A 323 13.00 -3.59 -5.05
N LEU A 324 14.27 -3.24 -4.76
CA LEU A 324 15.40 -3.73 -5.53
C LEU A 324 15.50 -5.25 -5.53
N GLN A 325 15.35 -5.90 -4.38
CA GLN A 325 15.39 -7.36 -4.30
C GLN A 325 14.28 -7.99 -5.15
N LYS A 326 13.06 -7.48 -5.05
CA LYS A 326 11.94 -7.95 -5.87
C LYS A 326 12.22 -7.82 -7.37
N VAL A 327 12.65 -6.65 -7.80
CA VAL A 327 12.88 -6.35 -9.22
C VAL A 327 14.09 -7.10 -9.77
N LEU A 328 15.21 -7.10 -9.05
CA LEU A 328 16.46 -7.67 -9.55
C LEU A 328 16.51 -9.20 -9.44
N ASP A 329 16.15 -9.75 -8.28
CA ASP A 329 16.30 -11.18 -7.99
C ASP A 329 15.06 -11.97 -8.38
N GLU A 330 13.86 -11.57 -7.92
CA GLU A 330 12.65 -12.35 -8.13
C GLU A 330 12.11 -12.16 -9.57
N GLN A 331 12.11 -10.92 -10.09
CA GLN A 331 11.63 -10.61 -11.43
C GLN A 331 12.73 -10.65 -12.52
N ASN A 332 13.99 -10.90 -12.14
CA ASN A 332 15.14 -11.05 -13.06
C ASN A 332 15.46 -9.81 -13.91
N ALA A 333 15.22 -8.60 -13.43
CA ALA A 333 15.51 -7.37 -14.18
C ALA A 333 17.00 -7.13 -14.41
N TYR A 334 17.90 -7.72 -13.59
CA TYR A 334 19.35 -7.52 -13.68
C TYR A 334 19.90 -7.75 -15.09
N ARG A 335 19.35 -8.71 -15.84
CA ARG A 335 19.80 -9.05 -17.21
C ARG A 335 19.58 -7.93 -18.25
N TYR A 336 18.75 -6.96 -17.95
CA TYR A 336 18.38 -5.88 -18.87
C TYR A 336 19.07 -4.56 -18.55
N LEU A 337 19.89 -4.51 -17.50
CA LEU A 337 20.55 -3.27 -17.05
C LEU A 337 21.87 -3.05 -17.76
N ASP A 338 22.08 -1.84 -18.25
CA ASP A 338 23.35 -1.34 -18.81
C ASP A 338 24.32 -0.90 -17.71
N SER A 339 23.81 -0.53 -16.55
CA SER A 339 24.57 0.03 -15.44
C SER A 339 24.06 -0.50 -14.12
N LYS A 340 24.84 -0.29 -13.04
CA LYS A 340 24.45 -0.64 -11.69
C LYS A 340 23.17 0.10 -11.32
N PRO A 341 22.10 -0.60 -10.92
CA PRO A 341 20.91 0.05 -10.38
C PRO A 341 21.26 0.83 -9.10
N GLN A 342 20.58 1.94 -8.87
CA GLN A 342 20.84 2.82 -7.75
C GLN A 342 19.60 2.97 -6.87
N THR A 343 19.85 3.30 -5.61
CA THR A 343 18.81 3.83 -4.70
C THR A 343 19.19 5.26 -4.33
N LEU A 344 18.20 6.14 -4.28
CA LEU A 344 18.30 7.46 -3.69
C LEU A 344 17.42 7.48 -2.46
N THR A 345 18.03 7.60 -1.29
CA THR A 345 17.36 7.54 0.00
C THR A 345 17.71 8.75 0.84
N ALA A 346 17.01 8.94 1.97
CA ALA A 346 17.47 9.86 2.99
C ALA A 346 18.86 9.47 3.50
N LYS A 347 19.58 10.43 4.12
CA LYS A 347 20.83 10.12 4.83
C LYS A 347 20.52 9.26 6.07
N GLU A 348 21.53 8.53 6.54
CA GLU A 348 21.41 7.75 7.77
C GLU A 348 20.95 8.64 8.93
N HIS A 349 19.76 8.36 9.44
CA HIS A 349 19.15 9.00 10.59
C HIS A 349 18.13 8.03 11.23
N ARG A 350 17.46 8.44 12.28
CA ARG A 350 16.33 7.68 12.80
C ARG A 350 15.18 7.76 11.79
N PRO A 351 14.63 6.62 11.35
CA PRO A 351 13.46 6.59 10.46
C PRO A 351 12.21 7.15 11.13
#